data_69d65a6eb6d85d40a59e1a9c9bd3c8d2
#
_entry.id   69d65a6eb6d85d40a59e1a9c9bd3c8d2
#
_cell.length_a   1.000
_cell.length_b   1.000
_cell.length_c   1.000
_cell.angle_alpha   90.00
_cell.angle_beta   90.00
_cell.angle_gamma   90.00
#
_symmetry.space_group_name_H-M   'P 1'
#
loop_
_entity.id
_entity.type
_entity.pdbx_description
1 polymer ?
#
loop_
_entity_poly.entity_id
_entity_poly.type
_entity_poly.pdbx_seq_one_letter_code
_entity_poly.pdbx_strand_id
1 'polypeptide(L)'
;ETKQTFDLREGIESTVLILQHRLKANERRPAIEVVTDYGNIPHIACFPGQLNQVFMNILANAVDVLDETSSHQSYRDLEVKSQSITIRTRVEKNWVEVAISDNGPGIPDEVKAKIFDHLFTTKDIGQGTGLGLAIARQIVEEKHGGTLTVQSALGQGTEFCIRLPIGDD
;
A
#
# COMPACT_ATOMS: atom_id res chain seq x y z
N GLU A 1 19.64 -12.35 -10.00
CA GLU A 1 18.85 -11.28 -10.59
C GLU A 1 19.63 -9.96 -10.57
N THR A 2 19.53 -9.17 -11.63
CA THR A 2 20.28 -7.92 -11.77
C THR A 2 19.34 -6.74 -11.63
N LYS A 3 19.74 -5.71 -10.91
CA LYS A 3 18.98 -4.48 -10.82
C LYS A 3 18.87 -3.78 -12.16
N GLN A 4 17.74 -3.16 -12.40
CA GLN A 4 17.43 -2.43 -13.63
C GLN A 4 16.97 -1.02 -13.27
N THR A 5 17.21 -0.09 -14.18
CA THR A 5 16.66 1.25 -14.05
C THR A 5 15.14 1.18 -14.29
N PHE A 6 14.37 1.70 -13.38
CA PHE A 6 12.92 1.52 -13.39
C PHE A 6 12.18 2.79 -12.96
N ASP A 7 11.06 3.04 -13.61
CA ASP A 7 10.14 4.11 -13.23
C ASP A 7 9.11 3.55 -12.24
N LEU A 8 9.20 3.97 -10.99
CA LEU A 8 8.30 3.48 -9.94
C LEU A 8 6.84 3.80 -10.24
N ARG A 9 6.58 4.94 -10.85
CA ARG A 9 5.23 5.34 -11.22
C ARG A 9 4.59 4.31 -12.16
N GLU A 10 5.35 3.83 -13.12
CA GLU A 10 4.89 2.80 -14.04
C GLU A 10 4.50 1.52 -13.30
N GLY A 11 5.33 1.11 -12.33
CA GLY A 11 5.03 -0.05 -11.52
C GLY A 11 3.78 0.11 -10.67
N ILE A 12 3.62 1.28 -10.08
CA ILE A 12 2.44 1.59 -9.26
C ILE A 12 1.17 1.56 -10.13
N GLU A 13 1.22 2.22 -11.29
CA GLU A 13 0.04 2.27 -12.18
C GLU A 13 -0.33 0.89 -12.72
N SER A 14 0.66 0.06 -13.04
CA SER A 14 0.39 -1.32 -13.45
C SER A 14 -0.30 -2.12 -12.36
N THR A 15 0.12 -1.93 -11.12
CA THR A 15 -0.48 -2.62 -9.98
C THR A 15 -1.92 -2.18 -9.76
N VAL A 16 -2.19 -0.87 -9.84
CA VAL A 16 -3.54 -0.34 -9.70
C VAL A 16 -4.44 -0.93 -10.80
N LEU A 17 -3.92 -1.02 -12.02
CA LEU A 17 -4.67 -1.59 -13.13
C LEU A 17 -5.06 -3.05 -12.86
N ILE A 18 -4.14 -3.84 -12.32
CA ILE A 18 -4.43 -5.24 -11.98
C ILE A 18 -5.55 -5.33 -10.94
N LEU A 19 -5.58 -4.39 -10.00
CA LEU A 19 -6.57 -4.39 -8.92
C LEU A 19 -7.89 -3.71 -9.30
N GLN A 20 -8.02 -3.21 -10.53
CA GLN A 20 -9.21 -2.43 -10.93
C GLN A 20 -10.52 -3.14 -10.67
N HIS A 21 -10.59 -4.44 -10.91
CA HIS A 21 -11.82 -5.19 -10.69
C HIS A 21 -12.26 -5.20 -9.22
N ARG A 22 -11.31 -5.06 -8.29
CA ARG A 22 -11.62 -4.98 -6.86
C ARG A 22 -11.99 -3.57 -6.43
N LEU A 23 -11.65 -2.56 -7.23
CA LEU A 23 -11.92 -1.16 -6.90
C LEU A 23 -13.29 -0.70 -7.38
N LYS A 24 -13.91 -1.44 -8.30
CA LYS A 24 -15.22 -1.09 -8.85
C LYS A 24 -16.33 -1.17 -7.80
N ALA A 25 -17.40 -0.42 -8.05
CA ALA A 25 -18.60 -0.51 -7.23
C ALA A 25 -19.18 -1.92 -7.27
N ASN A 26 -19.76 -2.35 -6.18
CA ASN A 26 -20.46 -3.63 -6.09
C ASN A 26 -21.72 -3.45 -5.21
N GLU A 27 -22.36 -4.56 -4.87
CA GLU A 27 -23.60 -4.50 -4.09
C GLU A 27 -23.42 -3.94 -2.68
N ARG A 28 -22.21 -4.04 -2.14
CA ARG A 28 -21.93 -3.66 -0.76
C ARG A 28 -21.42 -2.24 -0.61
N ARG A 29 -20.76 -1.71 -1.66
CA ARG A 29 -20.13 -0.41 -1.57
C ARG A 29 -19.97 0.26 -2.93
N PRO A 30 -19.92 1.60 -2.95
CA PRO A 30 -19.48 2.33 -4.15
C PRO A 30 -18.03 2.00 -4.52
N ALA A 31 -17.59 2.50 -5.65
CA ALA A 31 -16.20 2.33 -6.07
C ALA A 31 -15.25 2.93 -5.04
N ILE A 32 -14.09 2.28 -4.86
CA ILE A 32 -13.00 2.86 -4.09
C ILE A 32 -12.25 3.79 -5.02
N GLU A 33 -12.13 5.06 -4.63
CA GLU A 33 -11.41 6.05 -5.43
C GLU A 33 -9.91 5.91 -5.19
N VAL A 34 -9.12 5.93 -6.27
CA VAL A 34 -7.67 5.98 -6.18
C VAL A 34 -7.23 7.38 -6.57
N VAL A 35 -6.62 8.09 -5.62
CA VAL A 35 -6.12 9.44 -5.82
C VAL A 35 -4.60 9.35 -5.92
N THR A 36 -4.02 9.93 -6.98
CA THR A 36 -2.58 9.92 -7.16
C THR A 36 -2.03 11.34 -7.11
N ASP A 37 -0.89 11.49 -6.46
CA ASP A 37 -0.18 12.76 -6.36
C ASP A 37 1.31 12.44 -6.56
N TYR A 38 1.71 12.32 -7.82
CA TYR A 38 3.07 11.95 -8.16
C TYR A 38 3.96 13.17 -8.25
N GLY A 39 5.03 13.16 -7.45
CA GLY A 39 6.08 14.14 -7.60
C GLY A 39 6.97 13.80 -8.79
N ASN A 40 7.91 14.67 -9.08
CA ASN A 40 8.89 14.44 -10.13
C ASN A 40 10.03 13.59 -9.55
N ILE A 41 9.90 12.27 -9.66
CA ILE A 41 10.87 11.34 -9.09
C ILE A 41 11.73 10.74 -10.20
N PRO A 42 13.01 10.49 -9.92
CA PRO A 42 13.90 9.87 -10.91
C PRO A 42 13.63 8.37 -11.01
N HIS A 43 14.07 7.79 -12.12
CA HIS A 43 14.14 6.33 -12.21
C HIS A 43 15.23 5.85 -11.24
N ILE A 44 15.04 4.68 -10.67
CA ILE A 44 16.02 4.14 -9.73
C ILE A 44 16.46 2.75 -10.16
N ALA A 45 17.64 2.35 -9.71
CA ALA A 45 18.13 0.99 -9.92
C ALA A 45 17.50 0.09 -8.86
N CYS A 46 16.79 -0.92 -9.30
CA CYS A 46 16.05 -1.80 -8.40
C CYS A 46 15.74 -3.14 -9.07
N PHE A 47 15.04 -4.00 -8.35
CA PHE A 47 14.46 -5.23 -8.89
C PHE A 47 12.99 -4.97 -9.16
N PRO A 48 12.60 -4.62 -10.40
CA PRO A 48 11.23 -4.15 -10.68
C PRO A 48 10.13 -5.14 -10.28
N GLY A 49 10.34 -6.42 -10.55
CA GLY A 49 9.35 -7.44 -10.18
C GLY A 49 9.14 -7.53 -8.68
N GLN A 50 10.20 -7.37 -7.90
CA GLN A 50 10.10 -7.38 -6.45
C GLN A 50 9.37 -6.14 -5.93
N LEU A 51 9.66 -4.97 -6.47
CA LEU A 51 8.97 -3.75 -6.06
C LEU A 51 7.49 -3.78 -6.45
N ASN A 52 7.17 -4.34 -7.61
CA ASN A 52 5.77 -4.53 -8.00
C ASN A 52 5.04 -5.43 -6.99
N GLN A 53 5.73 -6.44 -6.47
CA GLN A 53 5.18 -7.28 -5.41
C GLN A 53 4.90 -6.46 -4.14
N VAL A 54 5.80 -5.53 -3.80
CA VAL A 54 5.60 -4.65 -2.64
C VAL A 54 4.34 -3.80 -2.85
N PHE A 55 4.22 -3.16 -4.01
CA PHE A 55 3.05 -2.33 -4.32
C PHE A 55 1.77 -3.15 -4.27
N MET A 56 1.80 -4.35 -4.84
CA MET A 56 0.63 -5.24 -4.84
C MET A 56 0.23 -5.61 -3.41
N ASN A 57 1.20 -5.99 -2.58
CA ASN A 57 0.91 -6.42 -1.21
C ASN A 57 0.29 -5.29 -0.39
N ILE A 58 0.83 -4.07 -0.52
CA ILE A 58 0.34 -2.92 0.23
C ILE A 58 -1.02 -2.45 -0.29
N LEU A 59 -1.19 -2.35 -1.62
CA LEU A 59 -2.45 -1.92 -2.20
C LEU A 59 -3.57 -2.93 -1.95
N ALA A 60 -3.28 -4.22 -2.08
CA ALA A 60 -4.27 -5.25 -1.79
C ALA A 60 -4.68 -5.22 -0.32
N ASN A 61 -3.73 -4.97 0.57
CA ASN A 61 -4.03 -4.82 1.99
C ASN A 61 -5.00 -3.65 2.25
N ALA A 62 -4.77 -2.52 1.58
CA ALA A 62 -5.66 -1.37 1.70
C ALA A 62 -7.08 -1.71 1.21
N VAL A 63 -7.19 -2.38 0.07
CA VAL A 63 -8.50 -2.81 -0.46
C VAL A 63 -9.19 -3.76 0.53
N ASP A 64 -8.44 -4.71 1.10
CA ASP A 64 -8.99 -5.66 2.07
C ASP A 64 -9.55 -4.95 3.30
N VAL A 65 -8.82 -3.96 3.81
CA VAL A 65 -9.26 -3.17 4.97
C VAL A 65 -10.55 -2.42 4.64
N LEU A 66 -10.62 -1.80 3.46
CA LEU A 66 -11.80 -1.05 3.06
C LEU A 66 -13.01 -1.96 2.80
N ASP A 67 -12.77 -3.15 2.24
CA ASP A 67 -13.84 -4.13 2.05
C ASP A 67 -14.39 -4.62 3.39
N GLU A 68 -13.53 -4.90 4.35
CA GLU A 68 -13.96 -5.31 5.68
C GLU A 68 -14.76 -4.20 6.37
N THR A 69 -14.29 -2.97 6.26
CA THR A 69 -14.99 -1.82 6.82
C THR A 69 -16.38 -1.67 6.20
N SER A 70 -16.50 -1.87 4.89
CA SER A 70 -17.77 -1.73 4.20
C SER A 70 -18.81 -2.77 4.65
N SER A 71 -18.35 -3.90 5.18
CA SER A 71 -19.28 -4.93 5.68
C SER A 71 -19.99 -4.49 6.95
N HIS A 72 -19.52 -3.44 7.61
CA HIS A 72 -20.10 -2.91 8.85
C HIS A 72 -20.81 -1.57 8.65
N GLN A 73 -20.98 -1.12 7.40
CA GLN A 73 -21.61 0.15 7.09
C GLN A 73 -22.65 -0.04 6.00
N SER A 74 -23.64 0.86 5.96
CA SER A 74 -24.63 0.83 4.89
C SER A 74 -24.03 1.41 3.62
N TYR A 75 -24.60 1.04 2.47
CA TYR A 75 -24.19 1.60 1.18
C TYR A 75 -24.31 3.13 1.20
N ARG A 76 -25.38 3.64 1.81
CA ARG A 76 -25.61 5.09 1.89
C ARG A 76 -24.54 5.78 2.71
N ASP A 77 -24.10 5.18 3.82
CA ASP A 77 -23.03 5.75 4.63
C ASP A 77 -21.75 5.89 3.80
N LEU A 78 -21.47 4.90 2.96
CA LEU A 78 -20.30 4.90 2.10
C LEU A 78 -20.44 5.87 0.94
N GLU A 79 -21.66 6.19 0.49
CA GLU A 79 -21.87 7.23 -0.50
C GLU A 79 -21.59 8.62 0.07
N VAL A 80 -21.93 8.82 1.35
CA VAL A 80 -21.69 10.11 2.03
C VAL A 80 -20.20 10.31 2.30
N LYS A 81 -19.53 9.25 2.77
CA LYS A 81 -18.11 9.29 3.02
C LYS A 81 -17.43 8.18 2.21
N SER A 82 -17.04 8.52 1.00
CA SER A 82 -16.49 7.54 0.07
C SER A 82 -15.13 7.02 0.52
N GLN A 83 -14.88 5.76 0.19
CA GLN A 83 -13.61 5.11 0.48
C GLN A 83 -12.58 5.48 -0.58
N SER A 84 -11.35 5.71 -0.14
CA SER A 84 -10.29 6.11 -1.05
C SER A 84 -8.93 5.56 -0.63
N ILE A 85 -8.07 5.41 -1.64
CA ILE A 85 -6.66 5.09 -1.46
C ILE A 85 -5.88 6.22 -2.13
N THR A 86 -4.94 6.81 -1.41
CA THR A 86 -4.11 7.90 -1.94
C THR A 86 -2.69 7.42 -2.08
N ILE A 87 -2.08 7.67 -3.24
CA ILE A 87 -0.71 7.29 -3.53
C ILE A 87 0.08 8.55 -3.83
N ARG A 88 1.10 8.82 -3.04
CA ARG A 88 1.97 9.99 -3.21
C ARG A 88 3.40 9.53 -3.41
N THR A 89 4.11 10.23 -4.31
CA THR A 89 5.54 10.02 -4.47
C THR A 89 6.26 11.34 -4.37
N ARG A 90 7.45 11.32 -3.78
CA ARG A 90 8.30 12.52 -3.69
C ARG A 90 9.74 12.12 -3.53
N VAL A 91 10.62 13.09 -3.79
CA VAL A 91 12.04 12.94 -3.49
C VAL A 91 12.34 13.74 -2.23
N GLU A 92 13.08 13.14 -1.33
CA GLU A 92 13.60 13.84 -0.17
C GLU A 92 15.07 13.46 0.00
N LYS A 93 15.96 14.43 -0.22
CA LYS A 93 17.41 14.19 -0.21
C LYS A 93 17.77 13.11 -1.22
N ASN A 94 18.38 12.03 -0.77
CA ASN A 94 18.81 10.94 -1.67
C ASN A 94 17.82 9.76 -1.64
N TRP A 95 16.57 10.04 -1.32
CA TRP A 95 15.54 9.01 -1.17
C TRP A 95 14.32 9.33 -2.02
N VAL A 96 13.73 8.28 -2.60
CA VAL A 96 12.38 8.36 -3.15
C VAL A 96 11.44 7.81 -2.09
N GLU A 97 10.35 8.53 -1.82
CA GLU A 97 9.31 8.06 -0.92
C GLU A 97 8.04 7.76 -1.71
N VAL A 98 7.45 6.61 -1.43
CA VAL A 98 6.12 6.23 -1.93
C VAL A 98 5.23 6.03 -0.72
N ALA A 99 4.21 6.86 -0.58
CA ALA A 99 3.26 6.77 0.52
C ALA A 99 1.92 6.28 -0.02
N ILE A 100 1.41 5.20 0.56
CA ILE A 100 0.13 4.61 0.17
C ILE A 100 -0.76 4.63 1.41
N SER A 101 -1.84 5.40 1.34
CA SER A 101 -2.74 5.57 2.48
C SER A 101 -4.18 5.21 2.11
N ASP A 102 -4.91 4.68 3.07
CA ASP A 102 -6.34 4.45 2.96
C ASP A 102 -7.07 5.31 4.01
N ASN A 103 -8.34 5.55 3.78
CA ASN A 103 -9.19 6.28 4.72
C ASN A 103 -10.08 5.35 5.53
N GLY A 104 -9.57 4.16 5.82
CA GLY A 104 -10.26 3.19 6.67
C GLY A 104 -10.24 3.57 8.14
N PRO A 105 -10.56 2.64 9.02
CA PRO A 105 -10.69 2.92 10.45
C PRO A 105 -9.37 3.11 11.18
N GLY A 106 -8.24 2.84 10.54
CA GLY A 106 -6.96 2.85 11.22
C GLY A 106 -6.76 1.59 12.06
N ILE A 107 -5.59 1.48 12.67
CA ILE A 107 -5.25 0.32 13.49
C ILE A 107 -4.72 0.78 14.86
N PRO A 108 -5.03 0.03 15.92
CA PRO A 108 -4.54 0.39 17.24
C PRO A 108 -3.04 0.13 17.37
N ASP A 109 -2.43 0.77 18.35
CA ASP A 109 -0.98 0.70 18.53
C ASP A 109 -0.45 -0.74 18.69
N GLU A 110 -1.17 -1.58 19.40
CA GLU A 110 -0.75 -2.98 19.59
C GLU A 110 -0.75 -3.75 18.26
N VAL A 111 -1.62 -3.40 17.33
CA VAL A 111 -1.64 -4.03 16.00
C VAL A 111 -0.49 -3.48 15.16
N LYS A 112 -0.25 -2.16 15.21
CA LYS A 112 0.88 -1.57 14.47
C LYS A 112 2.20 -2.21 14.86
N ALA A 113 2.39 -2.53 16.12
CA ALA A 113 3.63 -3.13 16.59
C ALA A 113 3.88 -4.51 15.95
N LYS A 114 2.83 -5.18 15.47
CA LYS A 114 2.91 -6.53 14.93
C LYS A 114 2.59 -6.65 13.46
N ILE A 115 2.29 -5.52 12.80
CA ILE A 115 1.74 -5.55 11.43
C ILE A 115 2.67 -6.21 10.42
N PHE A 116 3.99 -6.18 10.67
CA PHE A 116 4.98 -6.78 9.79
C PHE A 116 5.46 -8.16 10.25
N ASP A 117 4.87 -8.70 11.32
CA ASP A 117 5.26 -10.03 11.78
C ASP A 117 4.76 -11.08 10.80
N HIS A 118 5.57 -12.15 10.66
CA HIS A 118 5.20 -13.27 9.80
C HIS A 118 3.92 -13.91 10.30
N LEU A 119 3.02 -14.23 9.38
CA LEU A 119 1.75 -14.90 9.67
C LEU A 119 0.79 -14.07 10.51
N PHE A 120 1.13 -12.81 10.82
CA PHE A 120 0.19 -11.95 11.53
C PHE A 120 -0.93 -11.52 10.59
N THR A 121 -2.17 -11.68 11.02
CA THR A 121 -3.34 -11.21 10.29
C THR A 121 -4.51 -11.02 11.24
N THR A 122 -5.32 -9.97 11.00
CA THR A 122 -6.59 -9.74 11.66
C THR A 122 -7.75 -10.27 10.83
N LYS A 123 -7.45 -10.83 9.67
CA LYS A 123 -8.46 -11.36 8.75
C LYS A 123 -8.91 -12.75 9.19
N ASP A 124 -10.10 -13.12 8.75
CA ASP A 124 -10.62 -14.46 8.97
C ASP A 124 -9.74 -15.49 8.26
N ILE A 125 -9.79 -16.72 8.75
CA ILE A 125 -9.06 -17.82 8.16
C ILE A 125 -9.39 -17.92 6.67
N GLY A 126 -8.37 -17.94 5.83
CA GLY A 126 -8.53 -18.03 4.37
C GLY A 126 -8.60 -16.70 3.65
N GLN A 127 -8.68 -15.59 4.36
CA GLN A 127 -8.78 -14.26 3.74
C GLN A 127 -7.44 -13.52 3.70
N GLY A 128 -6.41 -14.10 4.26
CA GLY A 128 -5.08 -13.53 4.21
C GLY A 128 -4.07 -14.50 4.75
N THR A 129 -2.87 -14.47 4.19
CA THR A 129 -1.79 -15.38 4.59
C THR A 129 -1.02 -14.85 5.80
N GLY A 130 -1.11 -13.54 6.08
CA GLY A 130 -0.29 -12.90 7.10
C GLY A 130 1.15 -12.71 6.67
N LEU A 131 1.47 -12.94 5.39
CA LEU A 131 2.83 -12.84 4.88
C LEU A 131 3.08 -11.60 4.02
N GLY A 132 2.01 -11.01 3.46
CA GLY A 132 2.16 -9.95 2.47
C GLY A 132 2.98 -8.76 2.94
N LEU A 133 2.70 -8.25 4.13
CA LEU A 133 3.41 -7.08 4.66
C LEU A 133 4.82 -7.45 5.12
N ALA A 134 5.02 -8.64 5.69
CA ALA A 134 6.35 -9.11 6.07
C ALA A 134 7.25 -9.26 4.83
N ILE A 135 6.69 -9.82 3.76
CA ILE A 135 7.42 -9.98 2.48
C ILE A 135 7.74 -8.61 1.90
N ALA A 136 6.78 -7.68 1.91
CA ALA A 136 7.01 -6.33 1.40
C ALA A 136 8.17 -5.66 2.16
N ARG A 137 8.17 -5.74 3.48
CA ARG A 137 9.23 -5.15 4.29
C ARG A 137 10.59 -5.78 3.99
N GLN A 138 10.63 -7.10 3.86
CA GLN A 138 11.84 -7.81 3.54
C GLN A 138 12.42 -7.36 2.19
N ILE A 139 11.56 -7.23 1.18
CA ILE A 139 11.99 -6.76 -0.14
C ILE A 139 12.57 -5.35 -0.05
N VAL A 140 11.85 -4.44 0.59
CA VAL A 140 12.29 -3.04 0.69
C VAL A 140 13.59 -2.93 1.48
N GLU A 141 13.67 -3.57 2.63
CA GLU A 141 14.80 -3.37 3.54
C GLU A 141 16.00 -4.24 3.20
N GLU A 142 15.79 -5.52 2.96
CA GLU A 142 16.90 -6.44 2.73
C GLU A 142 17.40 -6.43 1.28
N LYS A 143 16.52 -6.26 0.32
CA LYS A 143 16.89 -6.30 -1.10
C LYS A 143 17.21 -4.94 -1.68
N HIS A 144 16.68 -3.87 -1.10
CA HIS A 144 16.82 -2.52 -1.67
C HIS A 144 17.47 -1.50 -0.72
N GLY A 145 17.73 -1.88 0.51
CA GLY A 145 18.37 -0.98 1.47
C GLY A 145 17.51 0.20 1.87
N GLY A 146 16.20 0.07 1.74
CA GLY A 146 15.25 1.11 2.10
C GLY A 146 14.57 0.84 3.42
N THR A 147 13.44 1.51 3.65
CA THR A 147 12.62 1.31 4.84
C THR A 147 11.15 1.22 4.46
N LEU A 148 10.40 0.43 5.19
CA LEU A 148 8.94 0.37 5.10
C LEU A 148 8.39 0.61 6.49
N THR A 149 7.61 1.67 6.64
CA THR A 149 7.04 2.07 7.93
C THR A 149 5.52 2.24 7.80
N VAL A 150 4.84 2.23 8.94
CA VAL A 150 3.40 2.42 8.99
C VAL A 150 3.06 3.54 9.97
N GLN A 151 2.13 4.39 9.57
CA GLN A 151 1.53 5.40 10.44
C GLN A 151 0.03 5.19 10.42
N SER A 152 -0.58 5.17 11.59
CA SER A 152 -2.01 4.95 11.70
C SER A 152 -2.48 5.38 13.08
N ALA A 153 -3.71 5.87 13.12
CA ALA A 153 -4.42 6.15 14.36
C ALA A 153 -5.87 5.80 14.12
N LEU A 154 -6.55 5.34 15.15
CA LEU A 154 -7.96 4.99 15.05
C LEU A 154 -8.76 6.18 14.53
N GLY A 155 -9.59 5.95 13.52
CA GLY A 155 -10.39 6.97 12.87
C GLY A 155 -9.66 7.83 11.86
N GLN A 156 -8.35 7.62 11.67
CA GLN A 156 -7.51 8.45 10.80
C GLN A 156 -7.00 7.70 9.56
N GLY A 157 -7.35 6.43 9.41
CA GLY A 157 -6.82 5.62 8.32
C GLY A 157 -5.42 5.12 8.58
N THR A 158 -4.79 4.57 7.55
CA THR A 158 -3.47 3.95 7.65
C THR A 158 -2.62 4.36 6.46
N GLU A 159 -1.37 4.70 6.70
CA GLU A 159 -0.40 5.04 5.66
C GLU A 159 0.83 4.17 5.78
N PHE A 160 1.20 3.53 4.67
CA PHE A 160 2.48 2.84 4.54
C PHE A 160 3.43 3.72 3.76
N CYS A 161 4.63 3.91 4.28
CA CYS A 161 5.66 4.72 3.62
C CYS A 161 6.84 3.85 3.23
N ILE A 162 7.12 3.81 1.94
CA ILE A 162 8.26 3.09 1.37
C ILE A 162 9.31 4.14 1.03
N ARG A 163 10.53 3.97 1.55
CA ARG A 163 11.67 4.82 1.19
C ARG A 163 12.73 3.98 0.50
N LEU A 164 13.16 4.42 -0.66
CA LEU A 164 14.14 3.70 -1.47
C LEU A 164 15.31 4.64 -1.81
N PRO A 165 16.55 4.15 -1.74
CA PRO A 165 17.70 4.99 -2.07
C PRO A 165 17.73 5.27 -3.58
N ILE A 166 18.07 6.51 -3.93
CA ILE A 166 18.20 6.89 -5.34
C ILE A 166 19.49 6.29 -5.93
N GLY A 167 20.47 6.08 -5.09
CA GLY A 167 21.73 5.51 -5.53
C GLY A 167 22.86 6.51 -5.43
N ASP A 168 24.06 6.00 -5.58
CA ASP A 168 25.28 6.80 -5.50
C ASP A 168 25.77 7.12 -6.91
N ASP A 169 25.63 8.21 -7.38
CA ASP A 169 26.03 8.73 -8.67
C ASP A 169 25.00 8.98 -9.63
#